data_23d6de98cbbb69b53a3297fb4eb88391
#
_entry.id   23d6de98cbbb69b53a3297fb4eb88391
#
_cell.length_a   1.000
_cell.length_b   1.000
_cell.length_c   1.000
_cell.angle_alpha   90.00
_cell.angle_beta   90.00
_cell.angle_gamma   90.00
#
_symmetry.space_group_name_H-M   'P 1'
#
loop_
_entity.id
_entity.type
_entity.pdbx_description
1 polymer ?
#
loop_
_entity_poly.entity_id
_entity_poly.type
_entity_poly.pdbx_seq_one_letter_code
_entity_poly.pdbx_strand_id
1 'polypeptide(L)'
;MNIANIYRDRTLDMLSEENVGETVRVAGWVENIRDHGGVSFIDLRDMYGVLQVVMRDTTLLEGINKEDCISLEGVIEHRDEETYNPKIPTGTIELEAHKVDMLGKVYKQLPFEVMTSKENHENVRLKYRYLDLRNKKVKDNMIFRSKVISFLRQKMTDMGFLEIQTPILCASSPEGARDYIVPSRKYKGKFYALPQAPQQYKQLLMVSGFDKYFQIAPCFRDEDARADRSPGEFYQLDFEMSFATQEDVFRVGEEVLTATFEKFAPEGSVVTAAPYPVISYKQAMLEFGSDKPDLRNPLRIVDVTDFFQRCTFKPFHGQTVRAIKVSNKMSKGFHEKLLKFATSIGMGGLGYLEIKEDLSYKGPIDKFIPDDMKAEIREIAGLKTGDTIFFIADKEKQAALYAGQLRNELGQRLDLLEKNAYRFCFINDFPMYEYDEEQKKIIFTHNPFSMPQGGLEALTTKDPLELLAYQYDIVCNGVELSSGAVRNHNLDIMVKAFEIAGYTEEDLKEKFGALYNAFQYGAPPHAGMAPGVDRMIMLLRNEENIREVIPFPMNGNAQDVMCGAPNEVSEMQLREVHIKVRK
;
A
#
# COMPACT_ATOMS: atom_id res chain seq x y z
N MET A 1 5.71 -4.07 -34.26
CA MET A 1 6.32 -2.76 -34.55
C MET A 1 7.74 -3.03 -35.00
N ASN A 2 8.20 -2.49 -36.13
CA ASN A 2 9.59 -2.70 -36.58
C ASN A 2 10.52 -1.90 -35.65
N ILE A 3 11.38 -2.61 -34.90
CA ILE A 3 12.35 -2.01 -33.96
C ILE A 3 13.76 -1.89 -34.58
N ALA A 4 13.92 -2.36 -35.80
CA ALA A 4 15.21 -2.38 -36.49
C ALA A 4 15.74 -0.95 -36.72
N ASN A 5 16.98 -0.72 -36.31
CA ASN A 5 17.70 0.54 -36.46
C ASN A 5 19.21 0.27 -36.53
N ILE A 6 20.02 1.33 -36.56
CA ILE A 6 21.49 1.21 -36.63
C ILE A 6 22.15 0.49 -35.45
N TYR A 7 21.45 0.37 -34.30
CA TYR A 7 21.99 -0.25 -33.08
C TYR A 7 21.58 -1.70 -32.92
N ARG A 8 20.33 -2.04 -33.33
CA ARG A 8 19.80 -3.40 -33.27
C ARG A 8 18.69 -3.61 -34.28
N ASP A 9 18.52 -4.83 -34.77
CA ASP A 9 17.41 -5.24 -35.60
C ASP A 9 16.37 -6.07 -34.84
N ARG A 10 16.75 -6.65 -33.70
CA ARG A 10 15.90 -7.50 -32.83
C ARG A 10 16.16 -7.23 -31.35
N THR A 11 15.19 -7.53 -30.50
CA THR A 11 15.34 -7.70 -29.05
C THR A 11 15.64 -9.15 -28.72
N LEU A 12 16.19 -9.40 -27.51
CA LEU A 12 16.66 -10.74 -27.15
C LEU A 12 15.54 -11.78 -27.00
N ASP A 13 14.31 -11.34 -26.66
CA ASP A 13 13.13 -12.20 -26.60
C ASP A 13 12.58 -12.62 -27.98
N MET A 14 13.05 -11.99 -29.07
CA MET A 14 12.66 -12.34 -30.43
C MET A 14 13.55 -13.43 -31.03
N LEU A 15 14.55 -13.88 -30.28
CA LEU A 15 15.53 -14.88 -30.75
C LEU A 15 15.18 -16.26 -30.22
N SER A 16 15.19 -17.24 -31.11
CA SER A 16 14.92 -18.65 -30.83
C SER A 16 15.76 -19.55 -31.74
N GLU A 17 15.61 -20.86 -31.63
CA GLU A 17 16.24 -21.84 -32.50
C GLU A 17 15.89 -21.67 -34.00
N GLU A 18 14.75 -21.03 -34.30
CA GLU A 18 14.34 -20.70 -35.66
C GLU A 18 15.28 -19.71 -36.36
N ASN A 19 16.07 -18.95 -35.57
CA ASN A 19 17.00 -17.96 -36.09
C ASN A 19 18.42 -18.49 -36.31
N VAL A 20 18.67 -19.77 -36.04
CA VAL A 20 20.01 -20.35 -36.23
C VAL A 20 20.45 -20.21 -37.68
N GLY A 21 21.68 -19.72 -37.88
CA GLY A 21 22.26 -19.39 -39.17
C GLY A 21 21.95 -17.96 -39.66
N GLU A 22 21.07 -17.21 -38.98
CA GLU A 22 20.82 -15.80 -39.33
C GLU A 22 21.90 -14.89 -38.75
N THR A 23 22.32 -13.88 -39.54
CA THR A 23 23.11 -12.77 -39.05
C THR A 23 22.17 -11.75 -38.42
N VAL A 24 22.38 -11.41 -37.14
CA VAL A 24 21.55 -10.46 -36.42
C VAL A 24 22.41 -9.39 -35.73
N ARG A 25 21.79 -8.24 -35.48
CA ARG A 25 22.36 -7.19 -34.63
C ARG A 25 21.53 -7.03 -33.38
N VAL A 26 22.17 -7.17 -32.22
CA VAL A 26 21.56 -7.01 -30.90
C VAL A 26 22.30 -5.97 -30.07
N ALA A 27 21.61 -5.34 -29.12
CA ALA A 27 22.24 -4.35 -28.23
C ALA A 27 21.71 -4.51 -26.79
N GLY A 28 22.61 -4.28 -25.84
CA GLY A 28 22.28 -4.42 -24.41
C GLY A 28 23.47 -4.09 -23.52
N TRP A 29 23.38 -4.52 -22.28
CA TRP A 29 24.41 -4.37 -21.25
C TRP A 29 25.12 -5.70 -21.01
N VAL A 30 26.43 -5.65 -20.80
CA VAL A 30 27.27 -6.80 -20.46
C VAL A 30 27.02 -7.20 -19.02
N GLU A 31 26.27 -8.28 -18.80
CA GLU A 31 25.96 -8.76 -17.45
C GLU A 31 27.12 -9.52 -16.83
N ASN A 32 27.72 -10.46 -17.58
CA ASN A 32 28.86 -11.25 -17.16
C ASN A 32 29.86 -11.40 -18.30
N ILE A 33 31.13 -11.59 -17.93
CA ILE A 33 32.22 -11.94 -18.86
C ILE A 33 32.91 -13.18 -18.29
N ARG A 34 33.10 -14.21 -19.13
CA ARG A 34 33.84 -15.44 -18.80
C ARG A 34 34.90 -15.68 -19.85
N ASP A 35 36.15 -15.84 -19.43
CA ASP A 35 37.28 -16.17 -20.30
C ASP A 35 37.72 -17.62 -20.06
N HIS A 36 37.79 -18.40 -21.12
CA HIS A 36 38.18 -19.80 -21.10
C HIS A 36 39.45 -20.09 -21.93
N GLY A 37 40.36 -19.13 -22.01
CA GLY A 37 41.69 -19.34 -22.58
C GLY A 37 41.68 -19.54 -24.10
N GLY A 38 41.10 -18.59 -24.86
CA GLY A 38 41.03 -18.58 -26.32
C GLY A 38 39.62 -18.44 -26.87
N VAL A 39 38.59 -18.62 -26.01
CA VAL A 39 37.21 -18.30 -26.31
C VAL A 39 36.64 -17.59 -25.12
N SER A 40 35.96 -16.50 -25.34
CA SER A 40 35.31 -15.73 -24.29
C SER A 40 33.80 -15.68 -24.48
N PHE A 41 33.10 -15.60 -23.37
CA PHE A 41 31.64 -15.54 -23.34
C PHE A 41 31.17 -14.28 -22.63
N ILE A 42 30.16 -13.63 -23.20
CA ILE A 42 29.42 -12.55 -22.56
C ILE A 42 27.97 -13.00 -22.38
N ASP A 43 27.37 -12.67 -21.24
CA ASP A 43 25.93 -12.65 -21.10
C ASP A 43 25.48 -11.20 -21.42
N LEU A 44 24.85 -11.02 -22.57
CA LEU A 44 24.27 -9.75 -23.01
C LEU A 44 22.83 -9.66 -22.48
N ARG A 45 22.49 -8.60 -21.80
CA ARG A 45 21.15 -8.36 -21.23
C ARG A 45 20.52 -7.12 -21.85
N ASP A 46 19.26 -7.24 -22.31
CA ASP A 46 18.40 -6.11 -22.63
C ASP A 46 17.20 -6.00 -21.68
N MET A 47 16.17 -5.26 -22.05
CA MET A 47 14.93 -5.17 -21.27
C MET A 47 14.17 -6.52 -21.22
N TYR A 48 14.31 -7.34 -22.23
CA TYR A 48 13.44 -8.48 -22.52
C TYR A 48 14.08 -9.82 -22.14
N GLY A 49 15.41 -9.90 -22.16
CA GLY A 49 16.08 -11.17 -21.87
C GLY A 49 17.59 -11.07 -21.72
N VAL A 50 18.20 -12.25 -21.72
CA VAL A 50 19.64 -12.45 -21.69
C VAL A 50 20.01 -13.39 -22.82
N LEU A 51 21.07 -13.14 -23.57
CA LEU A 51 21.62 -13.99 -24.62
C LEU A 51 23.10 -14.25 -24.33
N GLN A 52 23.53 -15.50 -24.39
CA GLN A 52 24.96 -15.80 -24.40
C GLN A 52 25.57 -15.40 -25.74
N VAL A 53 26.70 -14.75 -25.68
CA VAL A 53 27.50 -14.36 -26.85
C VAL A 53 28.84 -15.05 -26.74
N VAL A 54 29.24 -15.75 -27.79
CA VAL A 54 30.56 -16.37 -27.90
C VAL A 54 31.46 -15.48 -28.76
N MET A 55 32.66 -15.23 -28.30
CA MET A 55 33.71 -14.46 -28.98
C MET A 55 34.93 -15.33 -29.19
N ARG A 56 35.07 -15.86 -30.39
CA ARG A 56 36.25 -16.65 -30.79
C ARG A 56 37.47 -15.74 -31.06
N ASP A 57 37.22 -14.53 -31.55
CA ASP A 57 38.22 -13.44 -31.60
C ASP A 57 38.18 -12.66 -30.29
N THR A 58 39.10 -12.99 -29.37
CA THR A 58 39.16 -12.35 -28.04
C THR A 58 39.56 -10.87 -28.09
N THR A 59 40.08 -10.37 -29.24
CA THR A 59 40.37 -8.92 -29.40
C THR A 59 39.08 -8.09 -29.33
N LEU A 60 37.94 -8.66 -29.67
CA LEU A 60 36.63 -8.02 -29.56
C LEU A 60 36.24 -7.65 -28.11
N LEU A 61 36.90 -8.25 -27.13
CA LEU A 61 36.68 -7.95 -25.69
C LEU A 61 37.56 -6.82 -25.16
N GLU A 62 38.51 -6.35 -25.92
CA GLU A 62 39.42 -5.33 -25.42
C GLU A 62 38.69 -4.07 -24.95
N GLY A 63 38.87 -3.74 -23.66
CA GLY A 63 38.30 -2.57 -23.04
C GLY A 63 36.81 -2.66 -22.71
N ILE A 64 36.20 -3.84 -22.84
CA ILE A 64 34.81 -4.11 -22.43
C ILE A 64 34.78 -4.54 -20.96
N ASN A 65 33.88 -3.94 -20.19
CA ASN A 65 33.67 -4.23 -18.78
C ASN A 65 32.19 -4.63 -18.52
N LYS A 66 31.95 -5.21 -17.35
CA LYS A 66 30.60 -5.43 -16.86
C LYS A 66 29.79 -4.12 -16.87
N GLU A 67 28.54 -4.24 -17.28
CA GLU A 67 27.58 -3.13 -17.42
C GLU A 67 27.93 -2.11 -18.52
N ASP A 68 28.95 -2.33 -19.33
CA ASP A 68 29.11 -1.58 -20.58
C ASP A 68 27.90 -1.84 -21.48
N CYS A 69 27.43 -0.79 -22.16
CA CYS A 69 26.38 -0.88 -23.17
C CYS A 69 27.01 -1.07 -24.54
N ILE A 70 26.71 -2.16 -25.22
CA ILE A 70 27.32 -2.53 -26.50
C ILE A 70 26.26 -2.93 -27.53
N SER A 71 26.60 -2.82 -28.80
CA SER A 71 25.90 -3.44 -29.92
C SER A 71 26.81 -4.51 -30.54
N LEU A 72 26.20 -5.66 -30.84
CA LEU A 72 26.88 -6.85 -31.36
C LEU A 72 26.25 -7.26 -32.69
N GLU A 73 27.09 -7.57 -33.67
CA GLU A 73 26.63 -8.23 -34.89
C GLU A 73 27.32 -9.59 -35.02
N GLY A 74 26.54 -10.61 -35.34
CA GLY A 74 27.02 -11.99 -35.40
C GLY A 74 25.98 -12.96 -35.92
N VAL A 75 26.32 -14.24 -35.92
CA VAL A 75 25.45 -15.33 -36.37
C VAL A 75 24.88 -16.08 -35.14
N ILE A 76 23.59 -16.40 -35.19
CA ILE A 76 22.96 -17.25 -34.17
C ILE A 76 23.38 -18.69 -34.41
N GLU A 77 23.89 -19.35 -33.39
CA GLU A 77 24.30 -20.75 -33.39
C GLU A 77 23.57 -21.53 -32.28
N HIS A 78 23.50 -22.87 -32.44
CA HIS A 78 23.13 -23.76 -31.35
C HIS A 78 24.27 -23.82 -30.34
N ARG A 79 23.92 -23.83 -29.07
CA ARG A 79 24.87 -24.17 -28.01
C ARG A 79 25.05 -25.70 -28.00
N ASP A 80 26.20 -26.15 -27.47
CA ASP A 80 26.39 -27.56 -27.17
C ASP A 80 25.32 -28.01 -26.14
N GLU A 81 24.72 -29.20 -26.38
CA GLU A 81 23.64 -29.71 -25.51
C GLU A 81 24.04 -29.77 -24.02
N GLU A 82 25.31 -30.07 -23.71
CA GLU A 82 25.87 -30.09 -22.36
C GLU A 82 25.90 -28.70 -21.71
N THR A 83 25.80 -27.61 -22.48
CA THR A 83 25.87 -26.23 -22.03
C THR A 83 24.52 -25.51 -22.05
N TYR A 84 23.42 -26.20 -22.33
CA TYR A 84 22.09 -25.62 -22.35
C TYR A 84 21.74 -25.01 -20.99
N ASN A 85 21.18 -23.81 -21.02
CA ASN A 85 20.76 -23.09 -19.83
C ASN A 85 19.22 -23.00 -19.74
N PRO A 86 18.55 -23.90 -19.01
CA PRO A 86 17.09 -23.89 -18.92
C PRO A 86 16.51 -22.69 -18.14
N LYS A 87 17.37 -21.85 -17.55
CA LYS A 87 16.94 -20.68 -16.76
C LYS A 87 16.61 -19.44 -17.63
N ILE A 88 17.01 -19.45 -18.88
CA ILE A 88 16.75 -18.35 -19.82
C ILE A 88 16.09 -18.88 -21.10
N PRO A 89 15.15 -18.12 -21.72
CA PRO A 89 14.46 -18.57 -22.93
C PRO A 89 15.39 -18.85 -24.11
N THR A 90 16.49 -18.12 -24.22
CA THR A 90 17.53 -18.26 -25.26
C THR A 90 18.58 -19.31 -24.93
N GLY A 91 18.32 -20.16 -23.94
CA GLY A 91 19.34 -21.03 -23.33
C GLY A 91 19.86 -22.16 -24.23
N THR A 92 19.25 -22.43 -25.38
CA THR A 92 19.69 -23.41 -26.40
C THR A 92 20.48 -22.78 -27.53
N ILE A 93 20.52 -21.44 -27.60
CA ILE A 93 21.20 -20.70 -28.66
C ILE A 93 22.24 -19.72 -28.08
N GLU A 94 23.17 -19.32 -28.93
CA GLU A 94 24.13 -18.25 -28.63
C GLU A 94 24.42 -17.42 -29.89
N LEU A 95 25.00 -16.24 -29.71
CA LEU A 95 25.45 -15.38 -30.81
C LEU A 95 26.97 -15.52 -30.95
N GLU A 96 27.46 -16.03 -32.08
CA GLU A 96 28.88 -15.89 -32.45
C GLU A 96 29.13 -14.46 -32.96
N ALA A 97 29.79 -13.64 -32.14
CA ALA A 97 30.02 -12.24 -32.44
C ALA A 97 31.16 -12.03 -33.42
N HIS A 98 30.92 -11.26 -34.46
CA HIS A 98 31.91 -10.86 -35.44
C HIS A 98 32.27 -9.38 -35.35
N LYS A 99 31.42 -8.57 -34.73
CA LYS A 99 31.63 -7.13 -34.55
C LYS A 99 31.03 -6.67 -33.22
N VAL A 100 31.73 -5.76 -32.57
CA VAL A 100 31.30 -5.10 -31.34
C VAL A 100 31.42 -3.59 -31.50
N ASP A 101 30.33 -2.88 -31.25
CA ASP A 101 30.34 -1.40 -31.21
C ASP A 101 30.06 -0.97 -29.75
N MET A 102 31.00 -0.22 -29.13
CA MET A 102 30.83 0.37 -27.81
C MET A 102 29.84 1.53 -27.88
N LEU A 103 28.70 1.42 -27.20
CA LEU A 103 27.66 2.45 -27.16
C LEU A 103 27.76 3.31 -25.89
N GLY A 104 28.13 2.71 -24.76
CA GLY A 104 28.25 3.42 -23.50
C GLY A 104 29.18 2.70 -22.53
N LYS A 105 30.28 3.35 -22.19
CA LYS A 105 31.34 2.78 -21.33
C LYS A 105 31.10 3.04 -19.85
N VAL A 106 31.44 2.07 -19.01
CA VAL A 106 31.53 2.23 -17.55
C VAL A 106 32.87 2.87 -17.19
N TYR A 107 32.85 4.08 -16.64
CA TYR A 107 34.04 4.85 -16.27
C TYR A 107 34.43 4.71 -14.79
N LYS A 108 33.57 4.14 -13.95
CA LYS A 108 33.80 4.02 -12.50
C LYS A 108 33.47 2.62 -12.03
N GLN A 109 34.11 2.22 -10.94
CA GLN A 109 33.74 0.98 -10.27
C GLN A 109 32.22 1.00 -9.92
N LEU A 110 31.54 -0.09 -10.21
CA LEU A 110 30.13 -0.25 -9.87
C LEU A 110 29.95 -0.20 -8.33
N PRO A 111 28.92 0.52 -7.85
CA PRO A 111 28.65 0.62 -6.41
C PRO A 111 28.17 -0.71 -5.79
N PHE A 112 27.65 -1.60 -6.62
CA PHE A 112 27.20 -2.95 -6.28
C PHE A 112 27.08 -3.81 -7.55
N GLU A 113 27.04 -5.11 -7.38
CA GLU A 113 26.68 -6.04 -8.45
C GLU A 113 25.18 -5.92 -8.75
N VAL A 114 24.83 -5.63 -10.02
CA VAL A 114 23.44 -5.36 -10.43
C VAL A 114 22.51 -6.52 -10.10
N MET A 115 22.94 -7.76 -10.34
CA MET A 115 22.11 -8.95 -10.15
C MET A 115 21.76 -9.21 -8.68
N THR A 116 22.57 -8.75 -7.74
CA THR A 116 22.37 -8.87 -6.28
C THR A 116 22.10 -7.53 -5.62
N SER A 117 21.66 -6.52 -6.37
CA SER A 117 21.44 -5.16 -5.86
C SER A 117 20.49 -5.12 -4.65
N LYS A 118 19.48 -6.00 -4.58
CA LYS A 118 18.52 -6.08 -3.46
C LYS A 118 19.17 -6.46 -2.11
N GLU A 119 20.38 -6.99 -2.10
CA GLU A 119 21.14 -7.33 -0.88
C GLU A 119 21.83 -6.09 -0.26
N ASN A 120 21.86 -4.98 -0.98
CA ASN A 120 22.49 -3.75 -0.54
C ASN A 120 21.53 -2.83 0.24
N HIS A 121 22.10 -1.94 1.06
CA HIS A 121 21.34 -0.94 1.79
C HIS A 121 20.49 -0.06 0.87
N GLU A 122 19.26 0.22 1.27
CA GLU A 122 18.28 1.01 0.50
C GLU A 122 18.87 2.33 0.01
N ASN A 123 19.54 3.11 0.85
CA ASN A 123 20.11 4.41 0.45
C ASN A 123 21.14 4.29 -0.67
N VAL A 124 21.93 3.21 -0.74
CA VAL A 124 22.88 2.97 -1.83
C VAL A 124 22.13 2.62 -3.10
N ARG A 125 21.14 1.75 -3.02
CA ARG A 125 20.27 1.36 -4.14
C ARG A 125 19.53 2.56 -4.71
N LEU A 126 18.94 3.41 -3.87
CA LEU A 126 18.21 4.61 -4.29
C LEU A 126 19.14 5.66 -4.92
N LYS A 127 20.35 5.82 -4.39
CA LYS A 127 21.35 6.73 -5.01
C LYS A 127 21.74 6.32 -6.43
N TYR A 128 21.79 5.02 -6.69
CA TYR A 128 22.10 4.46 -8.00
C TYR A 128 20.91 3.69 -8.58
N ARG A 129 19.70 4.24 -8.39
CA ARG A 129 18.44 3.58 -8.75
C ARG A 129 18.39 3.15 -10.21
N TYR A 130 19.00 3.89 -11.13
CA TYR A 130 19.13 3.53 -12.54
C TYR A 130 19.94 2.24 -12.78
N LEU A 131 20.86 1.87 -11.89
CA LEU A 131 21.54 0.56 -11.89
C LEU A 131 20.67 -0.51 -11.22
N ASP A 132 20.07 -0.19 -10.08
CA ASP A 132 19.17 -1.10 -9.35
C ASP A 132 17.97 -1.52 -10.21
N LEU A 133 17.43 -0.63 -11.04
CA LEU A 133 16.38 -0.91 -12.02
C LEU A 133 16.83 -1.86 -13.17
N ARG A 134 18.13 -2.12 -13.35
CA ARG A 134 18.63 -3.17 -14.25
C ARG A 134 18.48 -4.56 -13.66
N ASN A 135 18.39 -4.69 -12.32
CA ASN A 135 18.12 -5.97 -11.65
C ASN A 135 16.76 -6.53 -12.11
N LYS A 136 16.74 -7.79 -12.49
CA LYS A 136 15.54 -8.43 -13.06
C LYS A 136 14.32 -8.31 -12.15
N LYS A 137 14.47 -8.58 -10.84
CA LYS A 137 13.33 -8.53 -9.89
C LYS A 137 12.77 -7.12 -9.75
N VAL A 138 13.65 -6.10 -9.67
CA VAL A 138 13.25 -4.69 -9.55
C VAL A 138 12.59 -4.21 -10.84
N LYS A 139 13.18 -4.55 -12.00
CA LYS A 139 12.62 -4.24 -13.32
C LYS A 139 11.25 -4.89 -13.54
N ASP A 140 11.12 -6.16 -13.18
CA ASP A 140 9.86 -6.92 -13.31
C ASP A 140 8.73 -6.26 -12.50
N ASN A 141 9.02 -5.65 -11.34
CA ASN A 141 8.04 -4.86 -10.57
C ASN A 141 7.54 -3.65 -11.36
N MET A 142 8.42 -2.96 -12.10
CA MET A 142 8.03 -1.79 -12.90
C MET A 142 7.21 -2.20 -14.14
N ILE A 143 7.60 -3.28 -14.81
CA ILE A 143 6.84 -3.85 -15.94
C ILE A 143 5.45 -4.30 -15.44
N PHE A 144 5.41 -4.98 -14.31
CA PHE A 144 4.17 -5.42 -13.67
C PHE A 144 3.27 -4.23 -13.32
N ARG A 145 3.82 -3.18 -12.70
CA ARG A 145 3.13 -1.92 -12.40
C ARG A 145 2.47 -1.33 -13.65
N SER A 146 3.21 -1.25 -14.75
CA SER A 146 2.70 -0.73 -16.02
C SER A 146 1.50 -1.54 -16.54
N LYS A 147 1.58 -2.88 -16.46
CA LYS A 147 0.49 -3.77 -16.89
C LYS A 147 -0.75 -3.61 -16.01
N VAL A 148 -0.59 -3.52 -14.68
CA VAL A 148 -1.70 -3.30 -13.74
C VAL A 148 -2.39 -1.96 -14.02
N ILE A 149 -1.64 -0.87 -14.17
CA ILE A 149 -2.21 0.45 -14.45
C ILE A 149 -2.97 0.46 -15.78
N SER A 150 -2.42 -0.16 -16.82
CA SER A 150 -3.10 -0.26 -18.12
C SER A 150 -4.40 -1.05 -18.01
N PHE A 151 -4.40 -2.13 -17.23
CA PHE A 151 -5.60 -2.92 -16.98
C PHE A 151 -6.66 -2.14 -16.20
N LEU A 152 -6.26 -1.44 -15.14
CA LEU A 152 -7.18 -0.61 -14.36
C LEU A 152 -7.86 0.45 -15.23
N ARG A 153 -7.12 1.15 -16.10
CA ARG A 153 -7.69 2.11 -17.05
C ARG A 153 -8.70 1.47 -17.99
N GLN A 154 -8.34 0.35 -18.59
CA GLN A 154 -9.25 -0.35 -19.51
C GLN A 154 -10.51 -0.81 -18.77
N LYS A 155 -10.37 -1.41 -17.58
CA LYS A 155 -11.49 -1.90 -16.78
C LYS A 155 -12.46 -0.78 -16.41
N MET A 156 -11.95 0.37 -15.94
CA MET A 156 -12.79 1.54 -15.62
C MET A 156 -13.50 2.09 -16.86
N THR A 157 -12.80 2.17 -17.98
CA THR A 157 -13.39 2.62 -19.26
C THR A 157 -14.52 1.68 -19.73
N ASP A 158 -14.31 0.36 -19.63
CA ASP A 158 -15.32 -0.66 -19.99
C ASP A 158 -16.56 -0.59 -19.10
N MET A 159 -16.42 -0.11 -17.85
CA MET A 159 -17.52 0.15 -16.90
C MET A 159 -18.20 1.52 -17.13
N GLY A 160 -17.79 2.25 -18.17
CA GLY A 160 -18.38 3.54 -18.57
C GLY A 160 -17.87 4.74 -17.77
N PHE A 161 -16.74 4.64 -17.10
CA PHE A 161 -16.08 5.79 -16.46
C PHE A 161 -15.26 6.59 -17.46
N LEU A 162 -15.25 7.92 -17.31
CA LEU A 162 -14.41 8.84 -18.09
C LEU A 162 -13.13 9.16 -17.32
N GLU A 163 -11.97 8.98 -17.95
CA GLU A 163 -10.70 9.43 -17.38
C GLU A 163 -10.56 10.94 -17.56
N ILE A 164 -10.60 11.70 -16.44
CA ILE A 164 -10.51 13.16 -16.45
C ILE A 164 -9.40 13.57 -15.48
N GLN A 165 -8.40 14.28 -15.98
CA GLN A 165 -7.31 14.81 -15.17
C GLN A 165 -7.73 16.09 -14.44
N THR A 166 -7.26 16.21 -13.18
CA THR A 166 -7.49 17.39 -12.34
C THR A 166 -6.19 18.16 -12.12
N PRO A 167 -6.24 19.44 -11.74
CA PRO A 167 -5.05 20.26 -11.56
C PRO A 167 -4.11 19.73 -10.48
N ILE A 168 -2.79 19.80 -10.74
CA ILE A 168 -1.73 19.53 -9.75
C ILE A 168 -1.44 20.77 -8.90
N LEU A 169 -1.43 21.96 -9.49
CA LEU A 169 -1.33 23.21 -8.74
C LEU A 169 -2.73 23.67 -8.33
N CYS A 170 -3.07 23.49 -7.07
CA CYS A 170 -4.39 23.76 -6.53
C CYS A 170 -4.33 24.66 -5.29
N ALA A 171 -5.48 24.93 -4.69
CA ALA A 171 -5.55 25.53 -3.37
C ALA A 171 -5.28 24.47 -2.29
N SER A 172 -4.75 24.88 -1.14
CA SER A 172 -4.63 24.01 0.04
C SER A 172 -6.01 23.45 0.41
N SER A 173 -6.05 22.15 0.70
CA SER A 173 -7.25 21.46 1.13
C SER A 173 -6.92 20.68 2.42
N PRO A 174 -7.51 21.05 3.57
CA PRO A 174 -7.21 20.41 4.84
C PRO A 174 -7.86 19.03 4.94
N GLU A 175 -7.26 18.04 4.28
CA GLU A 175 -7.71 16.64 4.26
C GLU A 175 -7.01 15.75 5.30
N GLY A 176 -6.31 16.37 6.29
CA GLY A 176 -5.70 15.66 7.41
C GLY A 176 -4.18 15.48 7.33
N ALA A 177 -3.56 15.49 6.15
CA ALA A 177 -2.12 15.49 5.98
C ALA A 177 -1.56 16.91 5.85
N ARG A 178 -0.22 17.06 5.91
CA ARG A 178 0.43 18.33 5.60
C ARG A 178 0.60 18.49 4.09
N ASP A 179 0.35 19.72 3.60
CA ASP A 179 0.51 20.06 2.19
C ASP A 179 1.98 20.30 1.82
N TYR A 180 2.36 19.92 0.61
CA TYR A 180 3.47 20.53 -0.09
C TYR A 180 3.01 21.84 -0.71
N ILE A 181 3.63 22.96 -0.38
CA ILE A 181 3.25 24.29 -0.87
C ILE A 181 4.25 24.82 -1.89
N VAL A 182 3.74 25.47 -2.94
CA VAL A 182 4.52 26.07 -4.02
C VAL A 182 4.26 27.57 -4.06
N PRO A 183 5.27 28.43 -3.85
CA PRO A 183 5.06 29.88 -3.83
C PRO A 183 4.70 30.44 -5.21
N SER A 184 3.81 31.42 -5.25
CA SER A 184 3.42 32.10 -6.48
C SER A 184 4.36 33.27 -6.80
N ARG A 185 4.95 33.26 -7.99
CA ARG A 185 5.73 34.41 -8.51
C ARG A 185 4.85 35.64 -8.77
N LYS A 186 3.61 35.40 -9.25
CA LYS A 186 2.69 36.49 -9.64
C LYS A 186 1.98 37.16 -8.45
N TYR A 187 1.72 36.41 -7.38
CA TYR A 187 0.94 36.87 -6.25
C TYR A 187 1.78 36.77 -4.97
N LYS A 188 2.35 37.90 -4.57
CA LYS A 188 3.19 38.00 -3.37
C LYS A 188 2.48 37.46 -2.13
N GLY A 189 3.14 36.56 -1.40
CA GLY A 189 2.63 35.95 -0.18
C GLY A 189 1.54 34.90 -0.37
N LYS A 190 1.23 34.52 -1.63
CA LYS A 190 0.28 33.45 -1.95
C LYS A 190 0.99 32.21 -2.47
N PHE A 191 0.41 31.05 -2.19
CA PHE A 191 0.95 29.75 -2.50
C PHE A 191 -0.10 28.90 -3.21
N TYR A 192 0.36 28.06 -4.11
CA TYR A 192 -0.35 26.85 -4.53
C TYR A 192 0.00 25.72 -3.56
N ALA A 193 -0.84 24.71 -3.49
CA ALA A 193 -0.54 23.44 -2.86
C ALA A 193 -0.52 22.31 -3.91
N LEU A 194 0.22 21.24 -3.63
CA LEU A 194 0.08 19.99 -4.37
C LEU A 194 -1.09 19.20 -3.78
N PRO A 195 -1.93 18.52 -4.58
CA PRO A 195 -3.16 17.89 -4.10
C PRO A 195 -2.85 16.68 -3.22
N GLN A 196 -3.43 16.62 -2.04
CA GLN A 196 -3.41 15.43 -1.18
C GLN A 196 -4.25 14.29 -1.78
N ALA A 197 -5.32 14.66 -2.48
CA ALA A 197 -6.21 13.88 -3.33
C ALA A 197 -7.01 14.87 -4.19
N PRO A 198 -7.62 14.46 -5.32
CA PRO A 198 -8.44 15.34 -6.15
C PRO A 198 -9.85 15.56 -5.59
N GLN A 199 -10.03 15.55 -4.26
CA GLN A 199 -11.32 15.49 -3.58
C GLN A 199 -12.29 16.59 -3.99
N GLN A 200 -11.87 17.84 -3.98
CA GLN A 200 -12.74 18.94 -4.37
C GLN A 200 -13.11 18.89 -5.86
N TYR A 201 -12.13 18.60 -6.72
CA TYR A 201 -12.32 18.59 -8.16
C TYR A 201 -13.25 17.46 -8.63
N LYS A 202 -13.14 16.26 -8.06
CA LYS A 202 -14.03 15.16 -8.42
C LYS A 202 -15.48 15.44 -8.01
N GLN A 203 -15.71 16.08 -6.86
CA GLN A 203 -17.05 16.51 -6.46
C GLN A 203 -17.57 17.63 -7.37
N LEU A 204 -16.73 18.57 -7.78
CA LEU A 204 -17.08 19.60 -8.76
C LEU A 204 -17.43 19.00 -10.14
N LEU A 205 -16.78 17.92 -10.55
CA LEU A 205 -17.15 17.18 -11.78
C LEU A 205 -18.56 16.59 -11.67
N MET A 206 -18.94 16.07 -10.51
CA MET A 206 -20.32 15.58 -10.29
C MET A 206 -21.34 16.72 -10.39
N VAL A 207 -21.04 17.86 -9.76
CA VAL A 207 -21.88 19.09 -9.90
C VAL A 207 -21.94 19.59 -11.35
N SER A 208 -20.88 19.34 -12.13
CA SER A 208 -20.80 19.71 -13.55
C SER A 208 -21.59 18.77 -14.47
N GLY A 209 -22.27 17.75 -13.93
CA GLY A 209 -23.13 16.85 -14.70
C GLY A 209 -22.41 15.62 -15.28
N PHE A 210 -21.23 15.27 -14.78
CA PHE A 210 -20.61 13.98 -15.12
C PHE A 210 -21.16 12.87 -14.23
N ASP A 211 -21.52 11.73 -14.83
CA ASP A 211 -22.07 10.60 -14.10
C ASP A 211 -20.98 9.73 -13.45
N LYS A 212 -19.88 9.48 -14.17
CA LYS A 212 -18.81 8.58 -13.74
C LYS A 212 -17.45 9.13 -14.15
N TYR A 213 -16.64 9.42 -13.17
CA TYR A 213 -15.28 9.93 -13.32
C TYR A 213 -14.27 8.95 -12.72
N PHE A 214 -13.10 8.84 -13.35
CA PHE A 214 -11.92 8.29 -12.72
C PHE A 214 -10.63 8.95 -13.21
N GLN A 215 -9.55 8.77 -12.48
CA GLN A 215 -8.18 8.97 -12.96
C GLN A 215 -7.18 8.11 -12.15
N ILE A 216 -6.01 7.85 -12.72
CA ILE A 216 -4.84 7.43 -11.95
C ILE A 216 -4.22 8.70 -11.36
N ALA A 217 -4.69 9.07 -10.18
CA ALA A 217 -4.42 10.38 -9.59
C ALA A 217 -3.06 10.41 -8.86
N PRO A 218 -2.15 11.33 -9.20
CA PRO A 218 -1.02 11.63 -8.35
C PRO A 218 -1.48 12.38 -7.09
N CYS A 219 -1.07 11.88 -5.93
CA CYS A 219 -1.38 12.45 -4.63
C CYS A 219 -0.08 12.77 -3.89
N PHE A 220 -0.06 13.87 -3.13
CA PHE A 220 1.12 14.39 -2.46
C PHE A 220 0.82 14.63 -1.00
N ARG A 221 1.56 13.99 -0.09
CA ARG A 221 1.40 14.17 1.35
C ARG A 221 2.76 14.27 2.04
N ASP A 222 2.96 15.31 2.83
CA ASP A 222 4.14 15.46 3.67
C ASP A 222 3.94 14.67 4.97
N GLU A 223 4.20 13.38 4.88
CA GLU A 223 4.01 12.40 5.96
C GLU A 223 5.24 11.49 6.10
N ASP A 224 5.38 10.91 7.29
CA ASP A 224 6.48 10.00 7.58
C ASP A 224 6.37 8.69 6.78
N ALA A 225 7.52 8.16 6.36
CA ALA A 225 7.60 6.89 5.67
C ALA A 225 7.22 5.71 6.57
N ARG A 226 6.55 4.71 5.98
CA ARG A 226 6.30 3.38 6.56
C ARG A 226 6.52 2.31 5.50
N ALA A 227 6.45 1.05 5.87
CA ALA A 227 6.56 -0.05 4.92
C ALA A 227 5.47 0.02 3.82
N ASP A 228 4.25 0.39 4.19
CA ASP A 228 3.08 0.54 3.32
C ASP A 228 2.84 1.97 2.81
N ARG A 229 3.78 2.90 3.08
CA ARG A 229 3.68 4.33 2.71
C ARG A 229 5.03 4.89 2.30
N SER A 230 5.14 5.35 1.04
CA SER A 230 6.26 6.17 0.60
C SER A 230 6.00 7.64 0.96
N PRO A 231 7.00 8.39 1.43
CA PRO A 231 6.85 9.84 1.59
C PRO A 231 6.73 10.51 0.22
N GLY A 232 6.13 11.68 0.20
CA GLY A 232 6.00 12.51 -0.99
C GLY A 232 4.80 12.12 -1.84
N GLU A 233 5.04 11.54 -3.02
CA GLU A 233 4.00 11.21 -3.98
C GLU A 233 3.62 9.73 -3.98
N PHE A 234 2.34 9.46 -4.26
CA PHE A 234 1.78 8.13 -4.49
C PHE A 234 0.60 8.24 -5.47
N TYR A 235 0.13 7.09 -5.97
CA TYR A 235 -0.92 7.06 -6.98
C TYR A 235 -2.16 6.31 -6.51
N GLN A 236 -3.33 6.87 -6.81
CA GLN A 236 -4.63 6.26 -6.54
C GLN A 236 -5.41 6.05 -7.84
N LEU A 237 -6.16 4.94 -7.91
CA LEU A 237 -7.28 4.83 -8.83
C LEU A 237 -8.45 5.60 -8.18
N ASP A 238 -8.52 6.90 -8.42
CA ASP A 238 -9.56 7.75 -7.86
C ASP A 238 -10.80 7.74 -8.75
N PHE A 239 -11.97 7.48 -8.17
CA PHE A 239 -13.23 7.54 -8.90
C PHE A 239 -14.39 8.10 -8.08
N GLU A 240 -15.36 8.68 -8.78
CA GLU A 240 -16.57 9.27 -8.21
C GLU A 240 -17.75 9.06 -9.15
N MET A 241 -18.96 8.88 -8.60
CA MET A 241 -20.21 8.65 -9.34
C MET A 241 -21.32 9.55 -8.84
N SER A 242 -22.05 10.18 -9.76
CA SER A 242 -23.29 10.88 -9.46
C SER A 242 -24.45 9.90 -9.30
N PHE A 243 -25.44 10.27 -8.49
CA PHE A 243 -26.65 9.48 -8.21
C PHE A 243 -26.34 8.09 -7.65
N ALA A 244 -25.29 7.99 -6.83
CA ALA A 244 -24.77 6.74 -6.32
C ALA A 244 -24.95 6.63 -4.80
N THR A 245 -25.23 5.41 -4.36
CA THR A 245 -25.25 4.98 -2.97
C THR A 245 -23.93 4.33 -2.57
N GLN A 246 -23.79 3.99 -1.29
CA GLN A 246 -22.66 3.21 -0.78
C GLN A 246 -22.54 1.87 -1.50
N GLU A 247 -23.65 1.18 -1.71
CA GLU A 247 -23.72 -0.14 -2.35
C GLU A 247 -23.32 -0.09 -3.83
N ASP A 248 -23.60 1.03 -4.52
CA ASP A 248 -23.14 1.24 -5.89
C ASP A 248 -21.63 1.33 -5.96
N VAL A 249 -21.01 2.04 -5.02
CA VAL A 249 -19.55 2.15 -4.93
C VAL A 249 -18.93 0.81 -4.56
N PHE A 250 -19.56 0.05 -3.65
CA PHE A 250 -19.10 -1.28 -3.28
C PHE A 250 -19.04 -2.21 -4.51
N ARG A 251 -20.10 -2.25 -5.32
CA ARG A 251 -20.13 -3.07 -6.56
C ARG A 251 -19.01 -2.70 -7.52
N VAL A 252 -18.74 -1.41 -7.72
CA VAL A 252 -17.63 -0.96 -8.58
C VAL A 252 -16.28 -1.36 -8.00
N GLY A 253 -16.06 -1.14 -6.71
CA GLY A 253 -14.84 -1.53 -6.01
C GLY A 253 -14.58 -3.04 -6.09
N GLU A 254 -15.60 -3.84 -5.81
CA GLU A 254 -15.56 -5.31 -5.92
C GLU A 254 -15.20 -5.76 -7.34
N GLU A 255 -15.88 -5.24 -8.34
CA GLU A 255 -15.65 -5.60 -9.74
C GLU A 255 -14.23 -5.30 -10.20
N VAL A 256 -13.73 -4.10 -9.88
CA VAL A 256 -12.39 -3.66 -10.30
C VAL A 256 -11.30 -4.43 -9.56
N LEU A 257 -11.42 -4.57 -8.23
CA LEU A 257 -10.39 -5.20 -7.41
C LEU A 257 -10.36 -6.72 -7.61
N THR A 258 -11.53 -7.40 -7.63
CA THR A 258 -11.58 -8.84 -7.91
C THR A 258 -10.93 -9.14 -9.26
N ALA A 259 -11.36 -8.45 -10.33
CA ALA A 259 -10.80 -8.66 -11.66
C ALA A 259 -9.29 -8.38 -11.74
N THR A 260 -8.81 -7.37 -11.02
CA THR A 260 -7.38 -7.03 -10.97
C THR A 260 -6.58 -8.11 -10.26
N PHE A 261 -7.03 -8.54 -9.08
CA PHE A 261 -6.31 -9.54 -8.30
C PHE A 261 -6.41 -10.94 -8.94
N GLU A 262 -7.55 -11.34 -9.49
CA GLU A 262 -7.66 -12.61 -10.26
C GLU A 262 -6.71 -12.65 -11.46
N LYS A 263 -6.55 -11.52 -12.16
CA LYS A 263 -5.67 -11.46 -13.34
C LYS A 263 -4.19 -11.43 -13.00
N PHE A 264 -3.80 -10.82 -11.90
CA PHE A 264 -2.40 -10.50 -11.61
C PHE A 264 -1.82 -11.21 -10.39
N ALA A 265 -2.64 -11.86 -9.56
CA ALA A 265 -2.14 -12.68 -8.46
C ALA A 265 -1.35 -13.89 -8.98
N PRO A 266 -0.40 -14.43 -8.20
CA PRO A 266 0.28 -15.67 -8.53
C PRO A 266 -0.71 -16.82 -8.79
N GLU A 267 -0.35 -17.72 -9.69
CA GLU A 267 -1.17 -18.88 -10.00
C GLU A 267 -1.51 -19.70 -8.74
N GLY A 268 -2.75 -20.15 -8.64
CA GLY A 268 -3.26 -20.86 -7.46
C GLY A 268 -3.63 -19.98 -6.28
N SER A 269 -3.57 -18.67 -6.41
CA SER A 269 -4.04 -17.74 -5.37
C SER A 269 -5.57 -17.77 -5.26
N VAL A 270 -6.06 -17.60 -4.02
CA VAL A 270 -7.48 -17.46 -3.72
C VAL A 270 -7.82 -15.99 -3.52
N VAL A 271 -8.74 -15.45 -4.30
CA VAL A 271 -9.24 -14.08 -4.18
C VAL A 271 -10.66 -14.12 -3.63
N THR A 272 -11.00 -13.22 -2.69
CA THR A 272 -12.38 -13.11 -2.18
C THR A 272 -13.34 -12.81 -3.34
N ALA A 273 -14.33 -13.66 -3.53
CA ALA A 273 -15.40 -13.40 -4.49
C ALA A 273 -16.36 -12.32 -3.97
N ALA A 274 -16.94 -11.54 -4.88
CA ALA A 274 -18.02 -10.61 -4.54
C ALA A 274 -19.32 -11.39 -4.17
N PRO A 275 -20.15 -10.87 -3.24
CA PRO A 275 -19.94 -9.65 -2.46
C PRO A 275 -18.91 -9.84 -1.33
N TYR A 276 -18.11 -8.80 -1.08
CA TYR A 276 -17.16 -8.82 0.03
C TYR A 276 -17.88 -8.75 1.38
N PRO A 277 -17.33 -9.37 2.44
CA PRO A 277 -17.83 -9.16 3.80
C PRO A 277 -17.83 -7.67 4.15
N VAL A 278 -18.93 -7.19 4.75
CA VAL A 278 -19.05 -5.84 5.31
C VAL A 278 -19.01 -5.94 6.82
N ILE A 279 -18.08 -5.26 7.45
CA ILE A 279 -17.83 -5.29 8.90
C ILE A 279 -17.93 -3.84 9.39
N SER A 280 -18.77 -3.56 10.38
CA SER A 280 -18.82 -2.20 10.94
C SER A 280 -17.53 -1.87 11.68
N TYR A 281 -17.15 -0.59 11.71
CA TYR A 281 -15.98 -0.11 12.47
C TYR A 281 -15.99 -0.63 13.92
N LYS A 282 -17.14 -0.54 14.59
CA LYS A 282 -17.30 -1.04 15.96
C LYS A 282 -17.00 -2.53 16.08
N GLN A 283 -17.52 -3.34 15.15
CA GLN A 283 -17.27 -4.78 15.12
C GLN A 283 -15.80 -5.08 14.78
N ALA A 284 -15.20 -4.34 13.86
CA ALA A 284 -13.79 -4.51 13.49
C ALA A 284 -12.87 -4.25 14.69
N MET A 285 -13.11 -3.18 15.45
CA MET A 285 -12.36 -2.88 16.67
C MET A 285 -12.58 -3.91 17.78
N LEU A 286 -13.79 -4.47 17.89
CA LEU A 286 -14.10 -5.49 18.88
C LEU A 286 -13.45 -6.84 18.56
N GLU A 287 -13.63 -7.36 17.33
CA GLU A 287 -13.23 -8.72 16.97
C GLU A 287 -11.78 -8.84 16.47
N PHE A 288 -11.22 -7.75 15.95
CA PHE A 288 -9.87 -7.75 15.33
C PHE A 288 -8.92 -6.77 15.99
N GLY A 289 -9.42 -5.81 16.79
CA GLY A 289 -8.63 -4.75 17.42
C GLY A 289 -8.02 -3.77 16.40
N SER A 290 -8.61 -3.67 15.22
CA SER A 290 -8.14 -2.83 14.12
C SER A 290 -9.25 -2.59 13.11
N ASP A 291 -9.29 -1.40 12.54
CA ASP A 291 -10.08 -1.04 11.37
C ASP A 291 -9.49 -1.61 10.05
N LYS A 292 -8.37 -2.33 10.13
CA LYS A 292 -7.68 -2.97 9.00
C LYS A 292 -7.41 -4.45 9.29
N PRO A 293 -8.47 -5.29 9.42
CA PRO A 293 -8.30 -6.68 9.80
C PRO A 293 -7.64 -7.51 8.69
N ASP A 294 -6.67 -8.34 9.07
CA ASP A 294 -6.22 -9.43 8.20
C ASP A 294 -7.13 -10.65 8.39
N LEU A 295 -8.03 -10.88 7.44
CA LEU A 295 -8.99 -11.98 7.48
C LEU A 295 -8.37 -13.35 7.19
N ARG A 296 -7.12 -13.43 6.74
CA ARG A 296 -6.37 -14.68 6.65
C ARG A 296 -6.07 -15.28 8.02
N ASN A 297 -6.01 -14.43 9.06
CA ASN A 297 -5.84 -14.85 10.44
C ASN A 297 -7.19 -15.27 11.03
N PRO A 298 -7.38 -16.57 11.40
CA PRO A 298 -8.67 -17.08 11.91
C PRO A 298 -8.98 -16.65 13.34
N LEU A 299 -7.99 -16.11 14.08
CA LEU A 299 -8.19 -15.72 15.47
C LEU A 299 -9.19 -14.56 15.59
N ARG A 300 -9.99 -14.58 16.64
CA ARG A 300 -10.94 -13.52 17.00
C ARG A 300 -10.69 -13.07 18.43
N ILE A 301 -10.93 -11.79 18.66
CA ILE A 301 -10.92 -11.18 19.98
C ILE A 301 -12.33 -11.30 20.57
N VAL A 302 -12.42 -11.61 21.84
CA VAL A 302 -13.68 -11.71 22.59
C VAL A 302 -13.66 -10.71 23.74
N ASP A 303 -14.79 -10.07 24.00
CA ASP A 303 -14.96 -9.21 25.17
C ASP A 303 -15.26 -10.05 26.40
N VAL A 304 -14.46 -9.89 27.40
CA VAL A 304 -14.63 -10.57 28.71
C VAL A 304 -14.63 -9.57 29.87
N THR A 305 -14.91 -8.31 29.57
CA THR A 305 -14.90 -7.22 30.54
C THR A 305 -15.82 -7.50 31.71
N ASP A 306 -17.11 -7.76 31.45
CA ASP A 306 -18.11 -7.99 32.50
C ASP A 306 -17.78 -9.22 33.38
N PHE A 307 -17.19 -10.25 32.80
CA PHE A 307 -16.71 -11.40 33.52
C PHE A 307 -15.65 -11.01 34.55
N PHE A 308 -14.63 -10.23 34.14
CA PHE A 308 -13.53 -9.85 35.02
C PHE A 308 -13.91 -8.79 36.08
N GLN A 309 -14.95 -7.98 35.84
CA GLN A 309 -15.47 -7.09 36.92
C GLN A 309 -16.03 -7.86 38.14
N ARG A 310 -16.43 -9.11 37.93
CA ARG A 310 -16.99 -10.00 38.99
C ARG A 310 -15.95 -10.94 39.60
N CYS A 311 -14.79 -11.10 38.97
CA CYS A 311 -13.69 -11.92 39.47
C CYS A 311 -12.93 -11.24 40.61
N THR A 312 -12.07 -12.01 41.31
CA THR A 312 -11.20 -11.48 42.38
C THR A 312 -9.90 -10.84 41.88
N PHE A 313 -9.64 -10.85 40.57
CA PHE A 313 -8.43 -10.33 39.95
C PHE A 313 -8.48 -8.81 39.81
N LYS A 314 -8.15 -8.11 40.88
CA LYS A 314 -8.20 -6.64 40.98
C LYS A 314 -7.51 -5.86 39.86
N PRO A 315 -6.36 -6.30 39.25
CA PRO A 315 -5.72 -5.55 38.17
C PRO A 315 -6.61 -5.30 36.94
N PHE A 316 -7.68 -6.10 36.75
CA PHE A 316 -8.58 -5.94 35.61
C PHE A 316 -9.85 -5.16 35.95
N HIS A 317 -10.06 -4.81 37.24
CA HIS A 317 -11.22 -4.02 37.63
C HIS A 317 -11.17 -2.61 37.10
N GLY A 318 -12.27 -2.13 36.55
CA GLY A 318 -12.35 -0.80 35.90
C GLY A 318 -11.64 -0.68 34.57
N GLN A 319 -11.14 -1.80 34.04
CA GLN A 319 -10.50 -1.87 32.71
C GLN A 319 -11.42 -2.61 31.73
N THR A 320 -11.28 -2.29 30.45
CA THR A 320 -11.81 -3.14 29.37
C THR A 320 -10.90 -4.36 29.23
N VAL A 321 -11.47 -5.55 29.23
CA VAL A 321 -10.72 -6.81 29.11
C VAL A 321 -11.09 -7.53 27.83
N ARG A 322 -10.09 -7.76 26.99
CA ARG A 322 -10.20 -8.52 25.74
C ARG A 322 -9.49 -9.85 25.90
N ALA A 323 -9.95 -10.86 25.19
CA ALA A 323 -9.34 -12.19 25.21
C ALA A 323 -9.13 -12.74 23.81
N ILE A 324 -8.06 -13.53 23.63
CA ILE A 324 -7.76 -14.23 22.39
C ILE A 324 -7.54 -15.71 22.71
N LYS A 325 -8.34 -16.56 22.10
CA LYS A 325 -8.21 -18.02 22.20
C LYS A 325 -7.33 -18.56 21.09
N VAL A 326 -6.47 -19.51 21.42
CA VAL A 326 -5.65 -20.30 20.50
C VAL A 326 -5.86 -21.77 20.77
N SER A 327 -6.16 -22.55 19.73
CA SER A 327 -6.42 -24.00 19.87
C SER A 327 -5.12 -24.82 19.89
N ASN A 328 -4.17 -24.43 20.74
CA ASN A 328 -2.89 -25.10 20.91
C ASN A 328 -2.39 -24.92 22.35
N LYS A 329 -1.75 -25.97 22.85
CA LYS A 329 -0.99 -25.90 24.11
C LYS A 329 0.37 -25.24 23.84
N MET A 330 0.70 -24.22 24.62
CA MET A 330 1.91 -23.43 24.44
C MET A 330 3.05 -23.91 25.32
N SER A 331 4.28 -23.87 24.81
CA SER A 331 5.47 -24.09 25.61
C SER A 331 5.77 -22.90 26.53
N LYS A 332 6.47 -23.13 27.64
CA LYS A 332 6.92 -22.05 28.54
C LYS A 332 7.73 -20.98 27.76
N GLY A 333 8.64 -21.40 26.88
CA GLY A 333 9.42 -20.48 26.07
C GLY A 333 8.58 -19.65 25.08
N PHE A 334 7.45 -20.16 24.61
CA PHE A 334 6.50 -19.39 23.81
C PHE A 334 5.85 -18.29 24.63
N HIS A 335 5.35 -18.61 25.84
CA HIS A 335 4.79 -17.61 26.75
C HIS A 335 5.77 -16.49 27.10
N GLU A 336 7.05 -16.83 27.37
CA GLU A 336 8.10 -15.85 27.67
C GLU A 336 8.38 -14.92 26.50
N LYS A 337 8.44 -15.45 25.27
CA LYS A 337 8.61 -14.65 24.05
C LYS A 337 7.41 -13.75 23.78
N LEU A 338 6.20 -14.27 24.00
CA LEU A 338 4.96 -13.52 23.81
C LEU A 338 4.82 -12.39 24.85
N LEU A 339 5.22 -12.64 26.10
CA LEU A 339 5.25 -11.63 27.14
C LEU A 339 6.25 -10.50 26.81
N LYS A 340 7.43 -10.85 26.27
CA LYS A 340 8.41 -9.84 25.79
C LYS A 340 7.82 -8.96 24.70
N PHE A 341 7.11 -9.56 23.74
CA PHE A 341 6.41 -8.81 22.72
C PHE A 341 5.33 -7.89 23.33
N ALA A 342 4.48 -8.42 24.20
CA ALA A 342 3.44 -7.63 24.87
C ALA A 342 4.04 -6.43 25.62
N THR A 343 5.14 -6.63 26.34
CA THR A 343 5.85 -5.54 27.02
C THR A 343 6.44 -4.53 26.02
N SER A 344 6.97 -4.98 24.88
CA SER A 344 7.57 -4.10 23.88
C SER A 344 6.54 -3.17 23.19
N ILE A 345 5.27 -3.57 23.16
CA ILE A 345 4.18 -2.75 22.64
C ILE A 345 3.51 -1.87 23.72
N GLY A 346 3.99 -1.93 24.97
CA GLY A 346 3.54 -1.07 26.06
C GLY A 346 2.58 -1.71 27.06
N MET A 347 2.28 -3.02 26.94
CA MET A 347 1.44 -3.71 27.93
C MET A 347 2.19 -3.91 29.26
N GLY A 348 1.49 -3.73 30.38
CA GLY A 348 2.03 -3.97 31.73
C GLY A 348 2.23 -5.45 32.08
N GLY A 349 1.67 -6.37 31.29
CA GLY A 349 1.75 -7.80 31.47
C GLY A 349 0.84 -8.55 30.52
N LEU A 350 0.90 -9.89 30.52
CA LEU A 350 0.05 -10.74 29.71
C LEU A 350 -0.46 -11.91 30.57
N GLY A 351 -1.74 -11.88 30.90
CA GLY A 351 -2.43 -12.97 31.58
C GLY A 351 -2.78 -14.10 30.61
N TYR A 352 -2.76 -15.34 31.09
CA TYR A 352 -3.23 -16.46 30.30
C TYR A 352 -3.78 -17.61 31.15
N LEU A 353 -4.55 -18.50 30.51
CA LEU A 353 -5.00 -19.77 31.03
C LEU A 353 -4.85 -20.86 29.98
N GLU A 354 -4.35 -22.04 30.37
CA GLU A 354 -4.38 -23.28 29.59
C GLU A 354 -5.50 -24.18 30.11
N ILE A 355 -6.29 -24.76 29.21
CA ILE A 355 -7.38 -25.67 29.56
C ILE A 355 -6.86 -27.11 29.51
N LYS A 356 -6.84 -27.80 30.67
CA LYS A 356 -6.38 -29.19 30.74
C LYS A 356 -7.46 -30.17 30.30
N GLU A 357 -7.09 -31.46 30.18
CA GLU A 357 -7.99 -32.55 29.80
C GLU A 357 -9.19 -32.72 30.74
N ASP A 358 -9.00 -32.48 32.03
CA ASP A 358 -10.04 -32.53 33.07
C ASP A 358 -10.86 -31.22 33.16
N LEU A 359 -10.71 -30.30 32.19
CA LEU A 359 -11.30 -28.96 32.16
C LEU A 359 -10.84 -28.04 33.30
N SER A 360 -9.85 -28.44 34.09
CA SER A 360 -9.17 -27.53 35.03
C SER A 360 -8.27 -26.56 34.29
N TYR A 361 -7.92 -25.46 34.94
CA TYR A 361 -7.09 -24.42 34.37
C TYR A 361 -5.66 -24.48 34.89
N LYS A 362 -4.71 -24.00 34.06
CA LYS A 362 -3.34 -23.75 34.45
C LYS A 362 -2.92 -22.40 33.93
N GLY A 363 -2.48 -21.50 34.80
CA GLY A 363 -1.99 -20.19 34.43
C GLY A 363 -1.94 -19.22 35.61
N PRO A 364 -1.36 -18.03 35.41
CA PRO A 364 -1.17 -17.08 36.50
C PRO A 364 -2.45 -16.50 37.05
N ILE A 365 -3.54 -16.56 36.27
CA ILE A 365 -4.86 -15.98 36.65
C ILE A 365 -5.79 -17.00 37.29
N ASP A 366 -5.57 -18.32 37.16
CA ASP A 366 -6.47 -19.38 37.58
C ASP A 366 -6.96 -19.21 39.04
N LYS A 367 -6.04 -18.93 39.96
CA LYS A 367 -6.35 -18.75 41.37
C LYS A 367 -7.27 -17.57 41.72
N PHE A 368 -7.51 -16.68 40.75
CA PHE A 368 -8.37 -15.51 40.93
C PHE A 368 -9.75 -15.68 40.28
N ILE A 369 -9.98 -16.80 39.60
CA ILE A 369 -11.30 -17.13 39.02
C ILE A 369 -12.00 -18.11 39.96
N PRO A 370 -13.12 -17.72 40.58
CA PRO A 370 -13.92 -18.62 41.40
C PRO A 370 -14.37 -19.86 40.61
N ASP A 371 -14.45 -21.02 41.29
CA ASP A 371 -14.74 -22.29 40.60
C ASP A 371 -16.11 -22.28 39.92
N ASP A 372 -17.09 -21.60 40.46
CA ASP A 372 -18.44 -21.42 39.91
C ASP A 372 -18.45 -20.54 38.64
N MET A 373 -17.44 -19.70 38.44
CA MET A 373 -17.26 -18.86 37.24
C MET A 373 -16.43 -19.53 36.14
N LYS A 374 -15.75 -20.64 36.42
CA LYS A 374 -14.88 -21.31 35.42
C LYS A 374 -15.66 -21.84 34.21
N ALA A 375 -16.90 -22.26 34.39
CA ALA A 375 -17.77 -22.70 33.30
C ALA A 375 -18.16 -21.53 32.39
N GLU A 376 -18.42 -20.36 32.95
CA GLU A 376 -18.83 -19.15 32.23
C GLU A 376 -17.76 -18.66 31.25
N ILE A 377 -16.51 -18.55 31.68
CA ILE A 377 -15.43 -18.10 30.78
C ILE A 377 -15.18 -19.07 29.62
N ARG A 378 -15.42 -20.39 29.86
CA ARG A 378 -15.36 -21.39 28.78
C ARG A 378 -16.45 -21.15 27.74
N GLU A 379 -17.65 -20.83 28.18
CA GLU A 379 -18.79 -20.57 27.30
C GLU A 379 -18.56 -19.27 26.50
N ILE A 380 -18.23 -18.16 27.17
CA ILE A 380 -18.00 -16.85 26.55
C ILE A 380 -16.93 -16.94 25.47
N ALA A 381 -15.80 -17.60 25.76
CA ALA A 381 -14.68 -17.68 24.82
C ALA A 381 -14.67 -18.97 23.97
N GLY A 382 -15.66 -19.84 24.10
CA GLY A 382 -15.78 -21.10 23.38
C GLY A 382 -14.57 -22.02 23.59
N LEU A 383 -14.08 -22.13 24.85
CA LEU A 383 -12.84 -22.84 25.16
C LEU A 383 -13.09 -24.36 25.22
N LYS A 384 -12.10 -25.10 24.69
CA LYS A 384 -12.05 -26.57 24.71
C LYS A 384 -10.76 -27.04 25.39
N THR A 385 -10.72 -28.32 25.70
CA THR A 385 -9.50 -28.99 26.18
C THR A 385 -8.35 -28.75 25.23
N GLY A 386 -7.20 -28.35 25.76
CA GLY A 386 -5.99 -28.04 24.99
C GLY A 386 -5.91 -26.60 24.48
N ASP A 387 -6.95 -25.79 24.63
CA ASP A 387 -6.91 -24.38 24.26
C ASP A 387 -6.08 -23.56 25.28
N THR A 388 -5.47 -22.50 24.77
CA THR A 388 -4.87 -21.43 25.57
C THR A 388 -5.59 -20.12 25.28
N ILE A 389 -5.95 -19.37 26.32
CA ILE A 389 -6.57 -18.05 26.21
C ILE A 389 -5.66 -17.00 26.85
N PHE A 390 -5.45 -15.90 26.15
CA PHE A 390 -4.66 -14.74 26.59
C PHE A 390 -5.58 -13.57 26.88
N PHE A 391 -5.26 -12.77 27.92
CA PHE A 391 -6.06 -11.64 28.37
C PHE A 391 -5.29 -10.33 28.27
N ILE A 392 -5.96 -9.32 27.75
CA ILE A 392 -5.46 -7.96 27.52
C ILE A 392 -6.38 -6.99 28.26
N ALA A 393 -5.86 -6.18 29.16
CA ALA A 393 -6.64 -5.22 29.93
C ALA A 393 -6.03 -3.83 29.87
N ASP A 394 -6.82 -2.84 29.52
CA ASP A 394 -6.48 -1.41 29.50
C ASP A 394 -7.76 -0.58 29.29
N LYS A 395 -7.65 0.73 29.09
CA LYS A 395 -8.73 1.57 28.56
C LYS A 395 -9.19 1.04 27.21
N GLU A 396 -10.46 1.19 26.87
CA GLU A 396 -11.11 0.56 25.71
C GLU A 396 -10.31 0.69 24.40
N LYS A 397 -9.94 1.91 24.01
CA LYS A 397 -9.17 2.18 22.77
C LYS A 397 -7.81 1.45 22.80
N GLN A 398 -7.13 1.48 23.95
CA GLN A 398 -5.80 0.87 24.10
C GLN A 398 -5.88 -0.65 24.18
N ALA A 399 -6.88 -1.19 24.88
CA ALA A 399 -7.13 -2.64 24.97
C ALA A 399 -7.40 -3.24 23.59
N ALA A 400 -8.20 -2.56 22.74
CA ALA A 400 -8.44 -2.97 21.36
C ALA A 400 -7.13 -2.99 20.54
N LEU A 401 -6.33 -1.93 20.59
CA LEU A 401 -5.06 -1.85 19.85
C LEU A 401 -4.07 -2.95 20.27
N TYR A 402 -3.88 -3.17 21.57
CA TYR A 402 -3.01 -4.23 22.07
C TYR A 402 -3.51 -5.62 21.67
N ALA A 403 -4.81 -5.85 21.75
CA ALA A 403 -5.41 -7.12 21.35
C ALA A 403 -5.22 -7.38 19.85
N GLY A 404 -5.38 -6.36 19.01
CA GLY A 404 -5.13 -6.46 17.57
C GLY A 404 -3.66 -6.79 17.24
N GLN A 405 -2.71 -6.13 17.88
CA GLN A 405 -1.28 -6.41 17.71
C GLN A 405 -0.93 -7.82 18.18
N LEU A 406 -1.45 -8.23 19.34
CA LEU A 406 -1.24 -9.58 19.88
C LEU A 406 -1.87 -10.66 18.99
N ARG A 407 -3.08 -10.41 18.44
CA ARG A 407 -3.74 -11.27 17.47
C ARG A 407 -2.89 -11.51 16.23
N ASN A 408 -2.30 -10.46 15.68
CA ASN A 408 -1.44 -10.55 14.50
C ASN A 408 -0.15 -11.33 14.82
N GLU A 409 0.47 -11.04 15.95
CA GLU A 409 1.68 -11.73 16.41
C GLU A 409 1.43 -13.23 16.64
N LEU A 410 0.31 -13.58 17.26
CA LEU A 410 -0.10 -14.98 17.45
C LEU A 410 -0.34 -15.69 16.12
N GLY A 411 -1.05 -15.04 15.20
CA GLY A 411 -1.32 -15.58 13.87
C GLY A 411 -0.05 -15.89 13.09
N GLN A 412 0.94 -15.01 13.15
CA GLN A 412 2.25 -15.18 12.50
C GLN A 412 3.08 -16.27 13.18
N ARG A 413 3.28 -16.20 14.50
CA ARG A 413 4.12 -17.17 15.24
C ARG A 413 3.61 -18.59 15.17
N LEU A 414 2.32 -18.78 15.05
CA LEU A 414 1.67 -20.08 14.98
C LEU A 414 1.39 -20.54 13.55
N ASP A 415 1.83 -19.76 12.56
CA ASP A 415 1.64 -20.02 11.12
C ASP A 415 0.16 -20.30 10.77
N LEU A 416 -0.75 -19.49 11.31
CA LEU A 416 -2.20 -19.66 11.16
C LEU A 416 -2.75 -18.91 9.94
N LEU A 417 -1.98 -18.02 9.34
CA LEU A 417 -2.45 -17.21 8.22
C LEU A 417 -2.68 -18.09 6.99
N GLU A 418 -3.85 -17.93 6.38
CA GLU A 418 -4.15 -18.59 5.11
C GLU A 418 -3.11 -18.21 4.04
N LYS A 419 -2.54 -19.23 3.38
CA LYS A 419 -1.49 -19.05 2.38
C LYS A 419 -2.10 -18.75 1.01
N ASN A 420 -1.37 -18.01 0.19
CA ASN A 420 -1.74 -17.69 -1.20
C ASN A 420 -3.18 -17.15 -1.31
N ALA A 421 -3.60 -16.30 -0.38
CA ALA A 421 -4.95 -15.75 -0.33
C ALA A 421 -4.93 -14.23 -0.27
N TYR A 422 -5.89 -13.62 -0.96
CA TYR A 422 -6.22 -12.21 -0.89
C TYR A 422 -7.63 -12.09 -0.33
N ARG A 423 -7.72 -11.74 0.97
CA ARG A 423 -8.98 -11.67 1.71
C ARG A 423 -9.41 -10.23 1.85
N PHE A 424 -10.45 -9.87 1.10
CA PHE A 424 -11.06 -8.55 1.09
C PHE A 424 -12.20 -8.43 2.07
N CYS A 425 -12.39 -7.25 2.63
CA CYS A 425 -13.61 -6.83 3.31
C CYS A 425 -13.81 -5.32 3.17
N PHE A 426 -15.05 -4.88 3.36
CA PHE A 426 -15.38 -3.48 3.64
C PHE A 426 -15.41 -3.27 5.15
N ILE A 427 -14.90 -2.12 5.58
CA ILE A 427 -15.16 -1.58 6.90
C ILE A 427 -16.04 -0.36 6.70
N ASN A 428 -17.21 -0.30 7.35
CA ASN A 428 -18.15 0.81 7.24
C ASN A 428 -18.58 1.36 8.60
N ASP A 429 -19.55 2.26 8.61
CA ASP A 429 -20.13 2.85 9.82
C ASP A 429 -19.07 3.46 10.74
N PHE A 430 -18.16 4.22 10.15
CA PHE A 430 -17.17 4.96 10.92
C PHE A 430 -17.85 6.06 11.77
N PRO A 431 -17.36 6.32 13.00
CA PRO A 431 -17.80 7.48 13.74
C PRO A 431 -17.47 8.76 12.97
N MET A 432 -18.41 9.70 12.92
CA MET A 432 -18.23 10.96 12.22
C MET A 432 -17.31 11.89 12.98
N TYR A 433 -17.37 11.86 14.31
CA TYR A 433 -16.60 12.70 15.21
C TYR A 433 -15.88 11.90 16.27
N GLU A 434 -14.80 12.47 16.78
CA GLU A 434 -14.15 12.04 18.02
C GLU A 434 -13.83 13.25 18.91
N TYR A 435 -13.61 13.01 20.20
CA TYR A 435 -13.14 14.03 21.09
C TYR A 435 -11.62 14.05 21.13
N ASP A 436 -11.03 15.18 20.76
CA ASP A 436 -9.58 15.42 20.85
C ASP A 436 -9.23 15.90 22.27
N GLU A 437 -8.54 15.05 23.03
CA GLU A 437 -8.15 15.33 24.41
C GLU A 437 -7.11 16.47 24.52
N GLU A 438 -6.27 16.66 23.50
CA GLU A 438 -5.26 17.71 23.50
C GLU A 438 -5.88 19.08 23.20
N GLN A 439 -6.73 19.13 22.17
CA GLN A 439 -7.42 20.35 21.77
C GLN A 439 -8.69 20.62 22.57
N LYS A 440 -9.16 19.65 23.37
CA LYS A 440 -10.40 19.69 24.19
C LYS A 440 -11.62 20.10 23.39
N LYS A 441 -11.78 19.52 22.19
CA LYS A 441 -12.89 19.80 21.27
C LYS A 441 -13.28 18.58 20.45
N ILE A 442 -14.49 18.61 19.90
CA ILE A 442 -14.95 17.63 18.91
C ILE A 442 -14.28 17.95 17.56
N ILE A 443 -13.73 16.93 16.93
CA ILE A 443 -13.14 17.00 15.58
C ILE A 443 -13.74 15.89 14.69
N PHE A 444 -13.62 16.04 13.38
CA PHE A 444 -13.92 14.96 12.46
C PHE A 444 -12.91 13.81 12.63
N THR A 445 -13.41 12.58 12.65
CA THR A 445 -12.55 11.40 12.78
C THR A 445 -11.76 11.15 11.49
N HIS A 446 -12.38 11.37 10.33
CA HIS A 446 -11.80 11.12 9.01
C HIS A 446 -12.21 12.23 8.02
N ASN A 447 -12.79 11.86 6.86
CA ASN A 447 -13.16 12.82 5.81
C ASN A 447 -14.37 13.68 6.21
N PRO A 448 -14.21 15.01 6.35
CA PRO A 448 -15.27 15.91 6.78
C PRO A 448 -16.41 16.06 5.73
N PHE A 449 -16.18 15.63 4.48
CA PHE A 449 -17.18 15.69 3.41
C PHE A 449 -18.05 14.45 3.32
N SER A 450 -17.98 13.55 4.29
CA SER A 450 -18.83 12.37 4.36
C SER A 450 -20.25 12.75 4.80
N MET A 451 -21.26 12.09 4.22
CA MET A 451 -22.66 12.27 4.63
C MET A 451 -22.90 11.62 5.99
N PRO A 452 -23.44 12.36 6.98
CA PRO A 452 -23.84 11.76 8.26
C PRO A 452 -25.03 10.84 8.07
N GLN A 453 -25.05 9.70 8.78
CA GLN A 453 -26.20 8.82 8.81
C GLN A 453 -27.37 9.49 9.57
N GLY A 454 -28.53 9.51 8.95
CA GLY A 454 -29.70 10.23 9.45
C GLY A 454 -29.73 11.73 9.16
N GLY A 455 -28.75 12.24 8.41
CA GLY A 455 -28.76 13.61 7.85
C GLY A 455 -28.88 14.71 8.92
N LEU A 456 -29.59 15.80 8.58
CA LEU A 456 -29.75 16.98 9.43
C LEU A 456 -30.45 16.69 10.75
N GLU A 457 -31.44 15.78 10.73
CA GLU A 457 -32.17 15.39 11.95
C GLU A 457 -31.20 14.77 12.97
N ALA A 458 -30.35 13.82 12.54
CA ALA A 458 -29.38 13.20 13.43
C ALA A 458 -28.35 14.21 13.97
N LEU A 459 -27.86 15.14 13.16
CA LEU A 459 -26.93 16.20 13.57
C LEU A 459 -27.53 17.17 14.63
N THR A 460 -28.85 17.26 14.69
CA THR A 460 -29.54 18.18 15.63
C THR A 460 -30.08 17.51 16.88
N THR A 461 -30.25 16.18 16.86
CA THR A 461 -30.93 15.45 17.94
C THR A 461 -30.06 14.46 18.69
N LYS A 462 -28.98 13.96 18.09
CA LYS A 462 -28.09 12.96 18.71
C LYS A 462 -26.84 13.60 19.32
N ASP A 463 -26.22 12.87 20.25
CA ASP A 463 -24.88 13.20 20.71
C ASP A 463 -23.90 13.12 19.51
N PRO A 464 -23.09 14.14 19.27
CA PRO A 464 -22.10 14.13 18.18
C PRO A 464 -21.18 12.91 18.18
N LEU A 465 -20.80 12.38 19.34
CA LEU A 465 -19.92 11.22 19.48
C LEU A 465 -20.59 9.89 19.16
N GLU A 466 -21.93 9.87 19.03
CA GLU A 466 -22.70 8.70 18.59
C GLU A 466 -23.05 8.73 17.09
N LEU A 467 -22.69 9.83 16.40
CA LEU A 467 -22.99 9.99 14.98
C LEU A 467 -22.04 9.16 14.11
N LEU A 468 -22.63 8.41 13.18
CA LEU A 468 -21.90 7.65 12.17
C LEU A 468 -21.94 8.37 10.82
N ALA A 469 -20.91 8.17 10.03
CA ALA A 469 -20.84 8.66 8.64
C ALA A 469 -21.00 7.50 7.65
N TYR A 470 -21.52 7.79 6.45
CA TYR A 470 -21.43 6.88 5.30
C TYR A 470 -20.01 6.91 4.71
N GLN A 471 -19.07 6.49 5.55
CA GLN A 471 -17.67 6.32 5.20
C GLN A 471 -17.32 4.84 5.24
N TYR A 472 -16.43 4.43 4.34
CA TYR A 472 -16.05 3.03 4.19
C TYR A 472 -14.63 2.90 3.68
N ASP A 473 -13.97 1.84 4.12
CA ASP A 473 -12.65 1.43 3.63
C ASP A 473 -12.74 0.04 2.99
N ILE A 474 -11.89 -0.23 1.99
CA ILE A 474 -11.59 -1.59 1.53
C ILE A 474 -10.26 -2.01 2.13
N VAL A 475 -10.28 -3.16 2.79
CA VAL A 475 -9.11 -3.77 3.40
C VAL A 475 -8.81 -5.10 2.71
N CYS A 476 -7.54 -5.34 2.42
CA CYS A 476 -7.04 -6.63 1.94
C CYS A 476 -5.83 -7.06 2.76
N ASN A 477 -5.91 -8.23 3.39
CA ASN A 477 -4.77 -8.81 4.11
C ASN A 477 -4.16 -7.88 5.18
N GLY A 478 -4.98 -7.10 5.86
CA GLY A 478 -4.52 -6.15 6.88
C GLY A 478 -4.02 -4.81 6.34
N VAL A 479 -4.13 -4.58 5.03
CA VAL A 479 -3.76 -3.33 4.38
C VAL A 479 -5.02 -2.60 3.90
N GLU A 480 -5.18 -1.34 4.31
CA GLU A 480 -6.18 -0.44 3.74
C GLU A 480 -5.81 -0.13 2.29
N LEU A 481 -6.56 -0.69 1.35
CA LEU A 481 -6.36 -0.43 -0.07
C LEU A 481 -7.05 0.84 -0.53
N SER A 482 -8.21 1.15 0.05
CA SER A 482 -9.03 2.28 -0.37
C SER A 482 -9.81 2.85 0.78
N SER A 483 -10.02 4.15 0.76
CA SER A 483 -11.03 4.85 1.55
C SER A 483 -12.02 5.55 0.63
N GLY A 484 -13.26 5.64 1.08
CA GLY A 484 -14.34 6.28 0.32
C GLY A 484 -15.48 6.77 1.20
N ALA A 485 -16.43 7.48 0.61
CA ALA A 485 -17.63 7.95 1.30
C ALA A 485 -18.76 8.27 0.31
N VAL A 486 -19.99 8.19 0.80
CA VAL A 486 -21.10 8.98 0.25
C VAL A 486 -20.87 10.43 0.67
N ARG A 487 -20.88 11.35 -0.30
CA ARG A 487 -20.52 12.74 -0.04
C ARG A 487 -21.68 13.55 0.49
N ASN A 488 -21.35 14.45 1.40
CA ASN A 488 -22.31 15.44 1.86
C ASN A 488 -22.44 16.53 0.78
N HIS A 489 -23.49 16.45 -0.02
CA HIS A 489 -23.81 17.38 -1.10
C HIS A 489 -24.87 18.42 -0.72
N ASN A 490 -25.43 18.32 0.49
CA ASN A 490 -26.44 19.23 1.01
C ASN A 490 -25.78 20.33 1.86
N LEU A 491 -26.00 21.58 1.48
CA LEU A 491 -25.35 22.73 2.11
C LEU A 491 -25.74 22.90 3.59
N ASP A 492 -27.03 22.70 3.94
CA ASP A 492 -27.51 22.84 5.32
C ASP A 492 -26.88 21.78 6.24
N ILE A 493 -26.78 20.55 5.73
CA ILE A 493 -26.11 19.45 6.45
C ILE A 493 -24.61 19.73 6.59
N MET A 494 -23.97 20.27 5.53
CA MET A 494 -22.55 20.60 5.55
C MET A 494 -22.23 21.68 6.59
N VAL A 495 -22.99 22.79 6.59
CA VAL A 495 -22.82 23.87 7.56
C VAL A 495 -22.98 23.32 8.99
N LYS A 496 -24.06 22.56 9.24
CA LYS A 496 -24.31 21.99 10.57
C LYS A 496 -23.23 21.01 11.02
N ALA A 497 -22.75 20.17 10.12
CA ALA A 497 -21.69 19.22 10.44
C ALA A 497 -20.37 19.93 10.85
N PHE A 498 -20.01 21.00 10.15
CA PHE A 498 -18.82 21.77 10.46
C PHE A 498 -18.97 22.64 11.71
N GLU A 499 -20.18 23.18 12.02
CA GLU A 499 -20.46 23.87 13.27
C GLU A 499 -20.16 22.99 14.50
N ILE A 500 -20.54 21.70 14.46
CA ILE A 500 -20.28 20.73 15.54
C ILE A 500 -18.76 20.57 15.77
N ALA A 501 -17.98 20.59 14.71
CA ALA A 501 -16.51 20.54 14.78
C ALA A 501 -15.85 21.91 15.11
N GLY A 502 -16.65 22.95 15.39
CA GLY A 502 -16.21 24.27 15.81
C GLY A 502 -15.80 25.21 14.68
N TYR A 503 -16.25 24.95 13.43
CA TYR A 503 -16.06 25.87 12.31
C TYR A 503 -17.28 26.77 12.12
N THR A 504 -17.04 27.99 11.72
CA THR A 504 -18.10 28.92 11.28
C THR A 504 -18.42 28.73 9.81
N GLU A 505 -19.54 29.25 9.35
CA GLU A 505 -19.87 29.25 7.92
C GLU A 505 -18.88 30.08 7.09
N GLU A 506 -18.31 31.15 7.68
CA GLU A 506 -17.25 31.93 7.08
C GLU A 506 -15.96 31.10 6.89
N ASP A 507 -15.61 30.24 7.85
CA ASP A 507 -14.49 29.31 7.71
C ASP A 507 -14.71 28.33 6.54
N LEU A 508 -15.95 27.88 6.34
CA LEU A 508 -16.29 27.02 5.18
C LEU A 508 -16.11 27.75 3.85
N LYS A 509 -16.61 28.99 3.79
CA LYS A 509 -16.49 29.85 2.59
C LYS A 509 -15.02 30.15 2.27
N GLU A 510 -14.19 30.35 3.27
CA GLU A 510 -12.76 30.60 3.08
C GLU A 510 -11.99 29.34 2.67
N LYS A 511 -12.19 28.23 3.38
CA LYS A 511 -11.41 26.99 3.18
C LYS A 511 -11.92 26.12 2.03
N PHE A 512 -13.24 26.07 1.84
CA PHE A 512 -13.93 25.18 0.90
C PHE A 512 -14.87 25.95 -0.05
N GLY A 513 -14.57 27.19 -0.32
CA GLY A 513 -15.45 28.11 -1.08
C GLY A 513 -15.91 27.56 -2.43
N ALA A 514 -15.10 26.77 -3.12
CA ALA A 514 -15.47 26.15 -4.38
C ALA A 514 -16.64 25.17 -4.21
N LEU A 515 -16.56 24.25 -3.23
CA LEU A 515 -17.64 23.30 -2.94
C LEU A 515 -18.86 24.00 -2.34
N TYR A 516 -18.65 24.91 -1.37
CA TYR A 516 -19.71 25.70 -0.77
C TYR A 516 -20.54 26.44 -1.83
N ASN A 517 -19.87 27.08 -2.78
CA ASN A 517 -20.55 27.78 -3.89
C ASN A 517 -21.22 26.80 -4.85
N ALA A 518 -20.55 25.72 -5.24
CA ALA A 518 -21.11 24.75 -6.19
C ALA A 518 -22.39 24.09 -5.66
N PHE A 519 -22.44 23.76 -4.37
CA PHE A 519 -23.60 23.10 -3.77
C PHE A 519 -24.86 23.98 -3.72
N GLN A 520 -24.72 25.28 -3.94
CA GLN A 520 -25.86 26.19 -4.11
C GLN A 520 -26.56 26.06 -5.49
N TYR A 521 -25.96 25.32 -6.43
CA TYR A 521 -26.43 25.19 -7.82
C TYR A 521 -26.88 23.77 -8.17
N GLY A 522 -27.46 23.06 -7.22
CA GLY A 522 -28.08 21.76 -7.50
C GLY A 522 -27.09 20.60 -7.62
N ALA A 523 -26.26 20.40 -6.61
CA ALA A 523 -25.37 19.25 -6.55
C ALA A 523 -26.14 17.93 -6.47
N PRO A 524 -25.82 16.91 -7.30
CA PRO A 524 -26.44 15.60 -7.19
C PRO A 524 -25.91 14.86 -5.96
N PRO A 525 -26.64 13.87 -5.41
CA PRO A 525 -26.02 12.90 -4.51
C PRO A 525 -24.91 12.18 -5.26
N HIS A 526 -23.74 12.02 -4.61
CA HIS A 526 -22.58 11.39 -5.23
C HIS A 526 -21.72 10.66 -4.19
N ALA A 527 -20.97 9.69 -4.68
CA ALA A 527 -20.14 8.81 -3.86
C ALA A 527 -18.95 8.26 -4.65
N GLY A 528 -17.87 7.92 -3.96
CA GLY A 528 -16.70 7.35 -4.61
C GLY A 528 -15.67 6.83 -3.63
N MET A 529 -14.56 6.35 -4.17
CA MET A 529 -13.41 5.86 -3.42
C MET A 529 -12.11 6.00 -4.21
N ALA A 530 -10.99 5.72 -3.56
CA ALA A 530 -9.68 5.94 -4.13
C ALA A 530 -8.68 4.80 -3.77
N PRO A 531 -8.79 3.61 -4.42
CA PRO A 531 -7.82 2.53 -4.22
C PRO A 531 -6.37 2.93 -4.53
N GLY A 532 -5.47 2.67 -3.58
CA GLY A 532 -4.04 2.95 -3.72
C GLY A 532 -3.36 1.99 -4.70
N VAL A 533 -2.90 2.50 -5.85
CA VAL A 533 -2.24 1.69 -6.90
C VAL A 533 -0.95 1.05 -6.36
N ASP A 534 -0.15 1.80 -5.64
CA ASP A 534 1.13 1.32 -5.10
C ASP A 534 0.93 0.19 -4.09
N ARG A 535 -0.09 0.29 -3.22
CA ARG A 535 -0.44 -0.76 -2.25
C ARG A 535 -0.97 -2.02 -2.92
N MET A 536 -1.81 -1.90 -3.97
CA MET A 536 -2.26 -3.05 -4.75
C MET A 536 -1.07 -3.82 -5.35
N ILE A 537 -0.13 -3.10 -5.96
CA ILE A 537 1.04 -3.70 -6.60
C ILE A 537 1.97 -4.32 -5.55
N MET A 538 2.17 -3.66 -4.41
CA MET A 538 2.94 -4.20 -3.28
C MET A 538 2.40 -5.56 -2.82
N LEU A 539 1.07 -5.68 -2.62
CA LEU A 539 0.43 -6.93 -2.24
C LEU A 539 0.57 -8.01 -3.32
N LEU A 540 0.28 -7.68 -4.58
CA LEU A 540 0.35 -8.61 -5.71
C LEU A 540 1.78 -9.12 -5.99
N ARG A 541 2.80 -8.31 -5.67
CA ARG A 541 4.21 -8.68 -5.79
C ARG A 541 4.81 -9.29 -4.53
N ASN A 542 4.01 -9.37 -3.45
CA ASN A 542 4.44 -9.83 -2.14
C ASN A 542 5.73 -9.12 -1.67
N GLU A 543 5.80 -7.80 -1.89
CA GLU A 543 6.90 -6.96 -1.44
C GLU A 543 6.57 -6.40 -0.03
N GLU A 544 7.56 -6.43 0.86
CA GLU A 544 7.39 -5.94 2.23
C GLU A 544 7.46 -4.41 2.33
N ASN A 545 8.05 -3.76 1.32
CA ASN A 545 8.25 -2.32 1.28
C ASN A 545 7.68 -1.75 -0.03
N ILE A 546 6.77 -0.78 0.09
CA ILE A 546 6.11 -0.12 -1.04
C ILE A 546 7.09 0.53 -2.02
N ARG A 547 8.28 0.96 -1.56
CA ARG A 547 9.33 1.57 -2.40
C ARG A 547 9.92 0.60 -3.42
N GLU A 548 9.75 -0.71 -3.23
CA GLU A 548 10.18 -1.72 -4.21
C GLU A 548 9.31 -1.71 -5.49
N VAL A 549 8.09 -1.17 -5.42
CA VAL A 549 7.14 -1.10 -6.54
C VAL A 549 7.00 0.30 -7.14
N ILE A 550 7.82 1.26 -6.69
CA ILE A 550 7.89 2.63 -7.20
C ILE A 550 9.20 2.80 -7.98
N PRO A 551 9.19 3.37 -9.20
CA PRO A 551 10.41 3.47 -10.02
C PRO A 551 11.49 4.34 -9.37
N PHE A 552 11.15 5.53 -8.88
CA PHE A 552 12.08 6.49 -8.26
C PHE A 552 11.49 7.03 -6.95
N PRO A 553 11.45 6.20 -5.87
CA PRO A 553 10.89 6.63 -4.60
C PRO A 553 11.87 7.52 -3.83
N MET A 554 11.35 8.38 -2.97
CA MET A 554 12.13 9.00 -1.91
C MET A 554 12.56 7.94 -0.88
N ASN A 555 13.66 8.20 -0.16
CA ASN A 555 14.07 7.38 0.98
C ASN A 555 13.17 7.62 2.20
N GLY A 556 13.42 6.90 3.30
CA GLY A 556 12.66 7.03 4.55
C GLY A 556 12.68 8.43 5.19
N ASN A 557 13.62 9.29 4.80
CA ASN A 557 13.74 10.67 5.27
C ASN A 557 13.14 11.70 4.28
N ALA A 558 12.29 11.26 3.36
CA ALA A 558 11.68 12.09 2.31
C ALA A 558 12.72 12.79 1.40
N GLN A 559 13.77 12.08 1.01
CA GLN A 559 14.82 12.59 0.14
C GLN A 559 14.92 11.77 -1.14
N ASP A 560 14.95 12.42 -2.29
CA ASP A 560 15.47 11.84 -3.53
C ASP A 560 17.00 11.95 -3.53
N VAL A 561 17.65 10.89 -3.09
CA VAL A 561 19.11 10.84 -2.96
C VAL A 561 19.84 10.68 -4.32
N MET A 562 19.12 10.37 -5.37
CA MET A 562 19.66 10.25 -6.73
C MET A 562 19.76 11.62 -7.42
N CYS A 563 18.67 12.39 -7.41
CA CYS A 563 18.61 13.72 -8.02
C CYS A 563 18.91 14.87 -7.03
N GLY A 564 19.02 14.56 -5.73
CA GLY A 564 19.38 15.53 -4.70
C GLY A 564 18.23 16.47 -4.31
N ALA A 565 17.01 15.94 -4.18
CA ALA A 565 15.88 16.72 -3.65
C ALA A 565 15.53 16.28 -2.21
N PRO A 566 15.13 17.21 -1.29
CA PRO A 566 15.10 18.66 -1.51
C PRO A 566 16.48 19.28 -1.59
N ASN A 567 16.61 20.41 -2.29
CA ASN A 567 17.88 21.11 -2.50
C ASN A 567 17.72 22.61 -2.24
N GLU A 568 18.83 23.28 -2.00
CA GLU A 568 18.87 24.73 -1.88
C GLU A 568 18.53 25.39 -3.23
N VAL A 569 17.86 26.54 -3.13
CA VAL A 569 17.57 27.39 -4.29
C VAL A 569 18.35 28.70 -4.17
N SER A 570 18.62 29.34 -5.30
CA SER A 570 19.38 30.60 -5.32
C SER A 570 18.59 31.76 -4.71
N GLU A 571 19.30 32.75 -4.14
CA GLU A 571 18.71 33.99 -3.64
C GLU A 571 17.85 34.71 -4.71
N MET A 572 18.22 34.60 -5.99
CA MET A 572 17.43 35.16 -7.08
C MET A 572 16.07 34.48 -7.19
N GLN A 573 16.02 33.15 -7.15
CA GLN A 573 14.77 32.37 -7.17
C GLN A 573 13.89 32.70 -5.97
N LEU A 574 14.48 32.84 -4.76
CA LEU A 574 13.74 33.24 -3.56
C LEU A 574 13.13 34.64 -3.71
N ARG A 575 13.88 35.59 -4.26
CA ARG A 575 13.40 36.96 -4.52
C ARG A 575 12.25 36.98 -5.54
N GLU A 576 12.35 36.18 -6.61
CA GLU A 576 11.32 36.09 -7.64
C GLU A 576 9.97 35.60 -7.07
N VAL A 577 10.00 34.73 -6.09
CA VAL A 577 8.80 34.22 -5.40
C VAL A 577 8.49 34.96 -4.09
N HIS A 578 9.20 36.06 -3.81
CA HIS A 578 8.99 36.93 -2.64
C HIS A 578 9.16 36.23 -1.28
N ILE A 579 10.08 35.27 -1.17
CA ILE A 579 10.35 34.47 0.05
C ILE A 579 11.74 34.77 0.59
N LYS A 580 11.91 34.62 1.90
CA LYS A 580 13.18 34.61 2.58
C LYS A 580 13.25 33.44 3.56
N VAL A 581 14.33 32.66 3.49
CA VAL A 581 14.58 31.60 4.47
C VAL A 581 14.88 32.23 5.82
N ARG A 582 14.19 31.79 6.87
CA ARG A 582 14.51 32.14 8.26
C ARG A 582 15.73 31.32 8.68
N LYS A 583 16.76 32.00 9.22
CA LYS A 583 17.95 31.35 9.81
C LYS A 583 17.62 30.85 11.20
#